data_a89ae17c5b316c7b34345dc497f55f88
#
_entry.id   a89ae17c5b316c7b34345dc497f55f88
#
_cell.length_a   1.000
_cell.length_b   1.000
_cell.length_c   1.000
_cell.angle_alpha   90.00
_cell.angle_beta   90.00
_cell.angle_gamma   90.00
#
_symmetry.space_group_name_H-M   'P 1'
#
loop_
_entity.id
_entity.type
_entity.pdbx_description
1 polymer ?
#
loop_
_entity_poly.entity_id
_entity_poly.type
_entity_poly.pdbx_seq_one_letter_code
_entity_poly.pdbx_strand_id
1 'polypeptide(L)'
;MAALAAVGASVVTALAVTLPGRADASSGGPGVERHTITQKVALTDNGPADQTLGAVVYEPKGGRARGIQVMIPGATYDHRYYDLNARVSQAREASEAGWISVAVDRLGTGRSSRPAADKLNGAAHAATIHQLISRLKATYNGLPVALVGHSLGSMIAIEEAAQYKDVDAVVTTGFLHHAGAAGGLLNTLMHPAAEDPEFTDRSTVPAGYLTTRDGLRHLFYWPFNADLRTVEADAAAKQTTTASEVTGFVTEQNDDTFSKEVTVPVLAAVGEHDLFFFDPADRHKAVTEEPHAYPASPEADTKVVPDAGHDLALQRNADTTTAFIDTWLSRKIRP
;
A
#
# COMPACT_ATOMS: atom_id res chain seq x y z
N MET A 1 -1.57 -9.96 -68.51
CA MET A 1 -1.40 -10.70 -67.26
C MET A 1 -1.55 -9.70 -66.10
N ALA A 2 -2.72 -9.73 -65.46
CA ALA A 2 -3.06 -8.81 -64.36
C ALA A 2 -2.80 -9.52 -63.05
N ALA A 3 -2.01 -8.89 -62.18
CA ALA A 3 -1.77 -9.35 -60.82
C ALA A 3 -2.80 -8.71 -59.88
N LEU A 4 -3.65 -9.52 -59.25
CA LEU A 4 -4.56 -9.09 -58.18
C LEU A 4 -3.75 -8.97 -56.88
N ALA A 5 -3.79 -7.78 -56.29
CA ALA A 5 -3.35 -7.55 -54.91
C ALA A 5 -4.53 -7.82 -53.97
N ALA A 6 -4.36 -8.79 -53.05
CA ALA A 6 -5.32 -9.07 -52.03
C ALA A 6 -5.07 -8.13 -50.81
N VAL A 7 -6.04 -7.29 -50.49
CA VAL A 7 -6.07 -6.47 -49.30
C VAL A 7 -6.65 -7.33 -48.18
N GLY A 8 -5.80 -7.68 -47.21
CA GLY A 8 -6.21 -8.38 -45.97
C GLY A 8 -6.86 -7.39 -45.01
N ALA A 9 -8.14 -7.51 -44.76
CA ALA A 9 -8.85 -6.78 -43.71
C ALA A 9 -8.59 -7.47 -42.34
N SER A 10 -7.83 -6.79 -41.46
CA SER A 10 -7.68 -7.20 -40.06
C SER A 10 -8.95 -6.86 -39.31
N VAL A 11 -9.68 -7.88 -38.89
CA VAL A 11 -10.83 -7.75 -37.99
C VAL A 11 -10.28 -7.57 -36.59
N VAL A 12 -10.34 -6.35 -36.06
CA VAL A 12 -10.11 -6.08 -34.65
C VAL A 12 -11.36 -6.53 -33.90
N THR A 13 -11.28 -7.69 -33.23
CA THR A 13 -12.33 -8.17 -32.35
C THR A 13 -12.20 -7.40 -31.04
N ALA A 14 -13.07 -6.42 -30.84
CA ALA A 14 -13.21 -5.78 -29.53
C ALA A 14 -13.79 -6.80 -28.54
N LEU A 15 -12.96 -7.30 -27.61
CA LEU A 15 -13.44 -8.06 -26.46
C LEU A 15 -14.24 -7.11 -25.57
N ALA A 16 -15.54 -7.23 -25.57
CA ALA A 16 -16.41 -6.62 -24.58
C ALA A 16 -16.11 -7.28 -23.22
N VAL A 17 -15.37 -6.58 -22.36
CA VAL A 17 -15.16 -6.97 -20.96
C VAL A 17 -16.45 -6.66 -20.21
N THR A 18 -17.27 -7.67 -20.03
CA THR A 18 -18.40 -7.61 -19.07
C THR A 18 -17.82 -7.46 -17.68
N LEU A 19 -18.14 -6.34 -17.02
CA LEU A 19 -17.86 -6.15 -15.60
C LEU A 19 -18.57 -7.28 -14.81
N PRO A 20 -17.84 -8.05 -13.98
CA PRO A 20 -18.50 -8.97 -13.07
C PRO A 20 -19.32 -8.15 -12.08
N GLY A 21 -20.53 -8.64 -11.79
CA GLY A 21 -21.55 -7.98 -11.04
C GLY A 21 -21.06 -7.39 -9.70
N ARG A 22 -21.67 -6.26 -9.35
CA ARG A 22 -21.64 -5.66 -8.02
C ARG A 22 -21.97 -6.72 -6.96
N ALA A 23 -20.96 -7.30 -6.35
CA ALA A 23 -21.12 -8.16 -5.18
C ALA A 23 -20.75 -7.36 -3.93
N ASP A 24 -21.69 -7.31 -3.00
CA ASP A 24 -21.59 -6.79 -1.64
C ASP A 24 -21.32 -5.28 -1.49
N ALA A 25 -22.34 -4.48 -1.73
CA ALA A 25 -22.45 -3.14 -1.16
C ALA A 25 -22.75 -3.25 0.35
N SER A 26 -21.71 -3.49 1.17
CA SER A 26 -21.80 -3.21 2.59
C SER A 26 -21.75 -1.68 2.76
N SER A 27 -22.68 -1.13 3.53
CA SER A 27 -22.92 0.30 3.72
C SER A 27 -21.63 1.09 3.98
N GLY A 28 -21.16 1.79 2.96
CA GLY A 28 -20.32 2.96 3.17
C GLY A 28 -21.08 3.96 4.04
N GLY A 29 -20.38 4.71 4.90
CA GLY A 29 -20.99 5.77 5.68
C GLY A 29 -21.75 6.78 4.80
N PRO A 30 -22.52 7.69 5.38
CA PRO A 30 -23.18 8.73 4.60
C PRO A 30 -22.11 9.51 3.82
N GLY A 31 -22.22 9.49 2.49
CA GLY A 31 -21.28 10.21 1.60
C GLY A 31 -20.25 9.35 0.87
N VAL A 32 -20.08 8.07 1.18
CA VAL A 32 -19.10 7.16 0.54
C VAL A 32 -19.78 5.90 0.00
N GLU A 33 -19.43 5.49 -1.21
CA GLU A 33 -19.74 4.17 -1.76
C GLU A 33 -18.54 3.26 -1.60
N ARG A 34 -18.75 2.02 -1.12
CA ARG A 34 -17.71 1.01 -0.91
C ARG A 34 -17.99 -0.22 -1.73
N HIS A 35 -17.01 -0.67 -2.51
CA HIS A 35 -17.13 -1.94 -3.25
C HIS A 35 -15.76 -2.64 -3.37
N THR A 36 -15.80 -3.92 -3.66
CA THR A 36 -14.60 -4.74 -3.87
C THR A 36 -14.32 -4.90 -5.36
N ILE A 37 -13.05 -4.84 -5.73
CA ILE A 37 -12.59 -5.16 -7.07
C ILE A 37 -11.56 -6.30 -7.03
N THR A 38 -11.49 -7.04 -8.14
CA THR A 38 -10.41 -7.98 -8.42
C THR A 38 -9.89 -7.75 -9.82
N GLN A 39 -8.59 -8.01 -10.03
CA GLN A 39 -7.95 -7.88 -11.32
C GLN A 39 -6.98 -9.04 -11.55
N LYS A 40 -6.96 -9.57 -12.77
CA LYS A 40 -5.87 -10.45 -13.20
C LYS A 40 -4.63 -9.65 -13.45
N VAL A 41 -3.51 -10.09 -12.87
CA VAL A 41 -2.21 -9.42 -12.94
C VAL A 41 -1.09 -10.43 -13.22
N ALA A 42 -0.02 -9.93 -13.81
CA ALA A 42 1.23 -10.64 -14.01
C ALA A 42 2.26 -10.23 -12.97
N LEU A 43 3.14 -11.13 -12.56
CA LEU A 43 4.26 -10.82 -11.65
C LEU A 43 5.36 -9.99 -12.29
N THR A 44 5.38 -9.91 -13.62
CA THR A 44 6.33 -9.13 -14.41
C THR A 44 5.61 -8.54 -15.63
N ASP A 45 6.13 -7.47 -16.22
CA ASP A 45 5.48 -6.74 -17.33
C ASP A 45 5.12 -7.62 -18.53
N ASN A 46 5.91 -8.65 -18.82
CA ASN A 46 5.69 -9.56 -19.94
C ASN A 46 5.28 -10.98 -19.49
N GLY A 47 4.93 -11.15 -18.22
CA GLY A 47 4.51 -12.43 -17.68
C GLY A 47 3.04 -12.77 -17.95
N PRO A 48 2.63 -14.01 -17.64
CA PRO A 48 1.21 -14.37 -17.74
C PRO A 48 0.41 -13.67 -16.62
N ALA A 49 -0.76 -13.14 -16.97
CA ALA A 49 -1.69 -12.55 -16.02
C ALA A 49 -2.50 -13.65 -15.29
N ASP A 50 -1.82 -14.50 -14.57
CA ASP A 50 -2.37 -15.69 -13.88
C ASP A 50 -2.66 -15.45 -12.41
N GLN A 51 -2.15 -14.36 -11.83
CA GLN A 51 -2.43 -13.95 -10.46
C GLN A 51 -3.72 -13.12 -10.39
N THR A 52 -4.27 -13.01 -9.19
CA THR A 52 -5.42 -12.15 -8.89
C THR A 52 -5.01 -11.15 -7.83
N LEU A 53 -5.16 -9.86 -8.09
CA LEU A 53 -5.00 -8.77 -7.13
C LEU A 53 -6.38 -8.31 -6.68
N GLY A 54 -6.61 -8.24 -5.37
CA GLY A 54 -7.83 -7.74 -4.76
C GLY A 54 -7.64 -6.33 -4.18
N ALA A 55 -8.69 -5.53 -4.19
CA ALA A 55 -8.72 -4.25 -3.49
C ALA A 55 -10.15 -3.88 -3.08
N VAL A 56 -10.25 -2.96 -2.12
CA VAL A 56 -11.51 -2.32 -1.73
C VAL A 56 -11.45 -0.86 -2.14
N VAL A 57 -12.45 -0.43 -2.89
CA VAL A 57 -12.57 0.93 -3.40
C VAL A 57 -13.60 1.69 -2.57
N TYR A 58 -13.27 2.92 -2.23
CA TYR A 58 -14.15 3.88 -1.55
C TYR A 58 -14.27 5.10 -2.47
N GLU A 59 -15.49 5.40 -2.90
CA GLU A 59 -15.79 6.52 -3.79
C GLU A 59 -16.64 7.57 -3.09
N PRO A 60 -16.29 8.87 -3.21
CA PRO A 60 -17.14 9.94 -2.69
C PRO A 60 -18.48 9.96 -3.43
N LYS A 61 -19.58 10.03 -2.70
CA LYS A 61 -20.91 10.19 -3.30
C LYS A 61 -21.13 11.65 -3.68
N GLY A 62 -21.18 11.91 -4.95
CA GLY A 62 -21.39 13.24 -5.51
C GLY A 62 -20.10 14.06 -5.66
N GLY A 63 -20.14 15.00 -6.62
CA GLY A 63 -18.98 15.81 -6.97
C GLY A 63 -17.94 15.08 -7.83
N ARG A 64 -16.93 15.85 -8.26
CA ARG A 64 -15.77 15.32 -8.98
C ARG A 64 -14.70 14.93 -7.95
N ALA A 65 -14.19 13.72 -8.06
CA ALA A 65 -13.06 13.29 -7.22
C ALA A 65 -11.81 14.13 -7.50
N ARG A 66 -11.00 14.37 -6.48
CA ARG A 66 -9.73 15.11 -6.54
C ARG A 66 -8.64 14.31 -7.25
N GLY A 67 -8.64 13.00 -7.05
CA GLY A 67 -7.67 12.04 -7.55
C GLY A 67 -7.89 10.70 -6.90
N ILE A 68 -6.94 9.81 -7.05
CA ILE A 68 -6.97 8.44 -6.55
C ILE A 68 -5.83 8.27 -5.55
N GLN A 69 -6.11 7.72 -4.37
CA GLN A 69 -5.11 7.23 -3.43
C GLN A 69 -5.06 5.70 -3.49
N VAL A 70 -3.97 5.14 -4.00
CA VAL A 70 -3.72 3.70 -3.94
C VAL A 70 -2.96 3.41 -2.65
N MET A 71 -3.63 2.73 -1.72
CA MET A 71 -3.16 2.50 -0.36
C MET A 71 -2.57 1.09 -0.24
N ILE A 72 -1.26 0.99 -0.02
CA ILE A 72 -0.50 -0.27 -0.04
C ILE A 72 -0.08 -0.62 1.39
N PRO A 73 -0.65 -1.69 2.00
CA PRO A 73 -0.38 -2.04 3.39
C PRO A 73 1.01 -2.67 3.60
N GLY A 74 1.48 -2.66 4.83
CA GLY A 74 2.74 -3.22 5.27
C GLY A 74 2.80 -4.75 5.30
N ALA A 75 3.92 -5.27 5.79
CA ALA A 75 4.10 -6.70 6.02
C ALA A 75 3.04 -7.21 7.02
N THR A 76 2.48 -8.38 6.75
CA THR A 76 1.44 -9.02 7.57
C THR A 76 0.12 -8.24 7.71
N TYR A 77 -0.16 -7.34 6.75
CA TYR A 77 -1.41 -6.59 6.61
C TYR A 77 -2.08 -6.83 5.26
N ASP A 78 -3.40 -6.63 5.20
CA ASP A 78 -4.21 -6.46 3.99
C ASP A 78 -4.92 -5.10 4.00
N HIS A 79 -5.91 -4.90 3.11
CA HIS A 79 -6.68 -3.65 3.02
C HIS A 79 -7.24 -3.17 4.36
N ARG A 80 -7.44 -4.06 5.36
CA ARG A 80 -7.97 -3.72 6.69
C ARG A 80 -7.04 -2.82 7.49
N TYR A 81 -5.76 -2.73 7.15
CA TYR A 81 -4.89 -1.70 7.73
C TYR A 81 -5.46 -0.29 7.51
N TYR A 82 -6.08 -0.06 6.38
CA TYR A 82 -6.69 1.23 6.02
C TYR A 82 -8.20 1.33 6.31
N ASP A 83 -8.84 0.24 6.71
CA ASP A 83 -10.29 0.19 7.06
C ASP A 83 -10.55 -0.96 8.05
N LEU A 84 -10.01 -0.83 9.24
CA LEU A 84 -10.11 -1.90 10.24
C LEU A 84 -11.52 -1.96 10.87
N ASN A 85 -12.08 -0.80 11.19
CA ASN A 85 -13.40 -0.69 11.79
C ASN A 85 -13.97 0.73 11.64
N ALA A 86 -15.18 0.97 12.18
CA ALA A 86 -15.86 2.25 12.03
C ALA A 86 -15.14 3.45 12.69
N ARG A 87 -14.16 3.22 13.58
CA ARG A 87 -13.43 4.28 14.28
C ARG A 87 -12.12 4.64 13.60
N VAL A 88 -11.49 3.67 12.95
CA VAL A 88 -10.22 3.84 12.26
C VAL A 88 -10.37 3.32 10.83
N SER A 89 -10.55 4.26 9.91
CA SER A 89 -10.71 3.99 8.49
C SER A 89 -10.15 5.15 7.66
N GLN A 90 -8.84 5.15 7.46
CA GLN A 90 -8.17 6.13 6.60
C GLN A 90 -8.75 6.14 5.19
N ALA A 91 -9.09 4.98 4.64
CA ALA A 91 -9.64 4.88 3.29
C ALA A 91 -11.01 5.57 3.17
N ARG A 92 -11.88 5.44 4.18
CA ARG A 92 -13.18 6.13 4.20
C ARG A 92 -12.99 7.62 4.40
N GLU A 93 -12.15 8.03 5.36
CA GLU A 93 -11.90 9.45 5.67
C GLU A 93 -11.33 10.19 4.46
N ALA A 94 -10.36 9.61 3.75
CA ALA A 94 -9.84 10.17 2.51
C ALA A 94 -10.95 10.27 1.43
N SER A 95 -11.85 9.30 1.35
CA SER A 95 -12.98 9.37 0.43
C SER A 95 -14.00 10.45 0.82
N GLU A 96 -14.27 10.64 2.11
CA GLU A 96 -15.08 11.76 2.63
C GLU A 96 -14.42 13.13 2.32
N ALA A 97 -13.09 13.19 2.25
CA ALA A 97 -12.32 14.36 1.82
C ALA A 97 -12.30 14.56 0.30
N GLY A 98 -12.93 13.68 -0.48
CA GLY A 98 -13.10 13.79 -1.92
C GLY A 98 -12.09 13.01 -2.76
N TRP A 99 -11.34 12.07 -2.18
CA TRP A 99 -10.47 11.16 -2.90
C TRP A 99 -11.19 9.85 -3.25
N ILE A 100 -10.82 9.23 -4.37
CA ILE A 100 -11.10 7.80 -4.56
C ILE A 100 -10.00 7.05 -3.83
N SER A 101 -10.35 6.27 -2.81
CA SER A 101 -9.37 5.50 -2.03
C SER A 101 -9.45 4.03 -2.41
N VAL A 102 -8.30 3.43 -2.67
CA VAL A 102 -8.18 2.04 -3.13
C VAL A 102 -7.25 1.31 -2.17
N ALA A 103 -7.81 0.64 -1.18
CA ALA A 103 -7.06 -0.15 -0.20
C ALA A 103 -6.77 -1.54 -0.77
N VAL A 104 -5.49 -1.85 -0.98
CA VAL A 104 -5.04 -3.05 -1.70
C VAL A 104 -4.85 -4.23 -0.77
N ASP A 105 -5.27 -5.41 -1.21
CA ASP A 105 -4.74 -6.68 -0.72
C ASP A 105 -3.49 -7.01 -1.55
N ARG A 106 -2.28 -6.81 -1.00
CA ARG A 106 -1.05 -7.20 -1.74
C ARG A 106 -1.11 -8.68 -2.11
N LEU A 107 -0.42 -9.10 -3.15
CA LEU A 107 -0.22 -10.55 -3.36
C LEU A 107 0.32 -11.19 -2.07
N GLY A 108 -0.16 -12.37 -1.76
CA GLY A 108 0.13 -13.03 -0.49
C GLY A 108 -0.83 -12.69 0.65
N THR A 109 -1.72 -11.71 0.50
CA THR A 109 -2.63 -11.26 1.57
C THR A 109 -4.09 -11.21 1.12
N GLY A 110 -5.01 -11.14 2.08
CA GLY A 110 -6.42 -10.92 1.85
C GLY A 110 -7.04 -11.83 0.79
N ARG A 111 -7.68 -11.20 -0.20
CA ARG A 111 -8.34 -11.86 -1.34
C ARG A 111 -7.41 -12.11 -2.53
N SER A 112 -6.17 -11.63 -2.46
CA SER A 112 -5.19 -11.79 -3.53
C SER A 112 -4.62 -13.20 -3.59
N SER A 113 -4.10 -13.57 -4.75
CA SER A 113 -3.37 -14.82 -4.95
C SER A 113 -2.17 -14.93 -4.01
N ARG A 114 -1.80 -16.16 -3.68
CA ARG A 114 -0.59 -16.51 -2.92
C ARG A 114 0.36 -17.31 -3.81
N PRO A 115 1.15 -16.63 -4.66
CA PRO A 115 2.17 -17.32 -5.46
C PRO A 115 3.26 -17.93 -4.56
N ALA A 116 4.17 -18.72 -5.11
CA ALA A 116 5.31 -19.24 -4.36
C ALA A 116 6.10 -18.10 -3.71
N ALA A 117 6.54 -18.27 -2.47
CA ALA A 117 7.12 -17.20 -1.65
C ALA A 117 8.36 -16.55 -2.27
N ASP A 118 9.17 -17.31 -3.02
CA ASP A 118 10.35 -16.82 -3.75
C ASP A 118 10.01 -15.93 -4.95
N LYS A 119 8.74 -15.87 -5.37
CA LYS A 119 8.24 -15.02 -6.46
C LYS A 119 7.72 -13.68 -5.98
N LEU A 120 7.51 -13.52 -4.66
CA LEU A 120 7.06 -12.27 -4.07
C LEU A 120 8.26 -11.43 -3.60
N ASN A 121 8.58 -10.41 -4.37
CA ASN A 121 9.59 -9.40 -4.06
C ASN A 121 9.05 -8.01 -4.43
N GLY A 122 9.84 -6.96 -4.21
CA GLY A 122 9.47 -5.59 -4.53
C GLY A 122 9.04 -5.42 -5.98
N ALA A 123 9.82 -5.93 -6.94
CA ALA A 123 9.54 -5.82 -8.37
C ALA A 123 8.21 -6.48 -8.77
N ALA A 124 7.90 -7.66 -8.23
CA ALA A 124 6.63 -8.32 -8.49
C ALA A 124 5.44 -7.51 -7.94
N HIS A 125 5.59 -6.91 -6.75
CA HIS A 125 4.56 -6.03 -6.20
C HIS A 125 4.44 -4.74 -7.00
N ALA A 126 5.54 -4.07 -7.33
CA ALA A 126 5.54 -2.85 -8.16
C ALA A 126 4.83 -3.10 -9.50
N ALA A 127 5.15 -4.19 -10.20
CA ALA A 127 4.48 -4.57 -11.46
C ALA A 127 2.97 -4.79 -11.28
N THR A 128 2.52 -5.39 -10.19
CA THR A 128 1.08 -5.62 -9.96
C THR A 128 0.33 -4.34 -9.57
N ILE A 129 0.97 -3.43 -8.82
CA ILE A 129 0.42 -2.11 -8.49
C ILE A 129 0.34 -1.23 -9.74
N HIS A 130 1.37 -1.21 -10.58
CA HIS A 130 1.34 -0.53 -11.88
C HIS A 130 0.16 -0.96 -12.75
N GLN A 131 -0.11 -2.27 -12.85
CA GLN A 131 -1.26 -2.80 -13.60
C GLN A 131 -2.59 -2.35 -12.98
N LEU A 132 -2.68 -2.25 -11.65
CA LEU A 132 -3.85 -1.70 -10.96
C LEU A 132 -4.01 -0.20 -11.29
N ILE A 133 -2.95 0.60 -11.21
CA ILE A 133 -2.94 2.04 -11.54
C ILE A 133 -3.43 2.24 -12.97
N SER A 134 -2.89 1.48 -13.93
CA SER A 134 -3.31 1.54 -15.32
C SER A 134 -4.82 1.33 -15.51
N ARG A 135 -5.39 0.34 -14.81
CA ARG A 135 -6.83 0.09 -14.80
C ARG A 135 -7.62 1.24 -14.16
N LEU A 136 -7.15 1.74 -13.01
CA LEU A 136 -7.81 2.84 -12.30
C LEU A 136 -7.83 4.11 -13.14
N LYS A 137 -6.72 4.47 -13.79
CA LYS A 137 -6.66 5.60 -14.74
C LYS A 137 -7.65 5.43 -15.89
N ALA A 138 -7.76 4.23 -16.45
CA ALA A 138 -8.74 3.95 -17.50
C ALA A 138 -10.19 4.06 -16.98
N THR A 139 -10.46 3.60 -15.75
CA THR A 139 -11.80 3.62 -15.15
C THR A 139 -12.24 5.03 -14.77
N TYR A 140 -11.32 5.86 -14.27
CA TYR A 140 -11.60 7.18 -13.71
C TYR A 140 -11.09 8.33 -14.61
N ASN A 141 -11.05 8.11 -15.92
CA ASN A 141 -10.75 9.14 -16.94
C ASN A 141 -9.42 9.88 -16.72
N GLY A 142 -8.39 9.16 -16.29
CA GLY A 142 -7.06 9.73 -16.12
C GLY A 142 -6.92 10.66 -14.91
N LEU A 143 -7.72 10.46 -13.86
CA LEU A 143 -7.50 11.19 -12.60
C LEU A 143 -6.07 10.96 -12.11
N PRO A 144 -5.46 11.98 -11.48
CA PRO A 144 -4.12 11.84 -10.90
C PRO A 144 -4.12 10.81 -9.77
N VAL A 145 -2.97 10.13 -9.61
CA VAL A 145 -2.79 9.02 -8.68
C VAL A 145 -1.69 9.32 -7.68
N ALA A 146 -2.01 9.19 -6.39
CA ALA A 146 -1.02 9.14 -5.31
C ALA A 146 -0.88 7.71 -4.80
N LEU A 147 0.34 7.27 -4.52
CA LEU A 147 0.60 6.08 -3.72
C LEU A 147 0.67 6.47 -2.24
N VAL A 148 0.02 5.69 -1.40
CA VAL A 148 0.10 5.81 0.07
C VAL A 148 0.55 4.46 0.63
N GLY A 149 1.85 4.31 0.84
CA GLY A 149 2.44 3.09 1.36
C GLY A 149 2.57 3.11 2.88
N HIS A 150 2.47 1.94 3.51
CA HIS A 150 2.81 1.75 4.92
C HIS A 150 3.90 0.70 5.06
N SER A 151 4.97 1.00 5.81
CA SER A 151 6.03 0.04 6.12
C SER A 151 6.55 -0.65 4.84
N LEU A 152 6.46 -1.96 4.69
CA LEU A 152 6.76 -2.67 3.44
C LEU A 152 6.02 -2.09 2.22
N GLY A 153 4.79 -1.62 2.40
CA GLY A 153 4.02 -0.95 1.34
C GLY A 153 4.64 0.38 0.91
N SER A 154 5.40 1.04 1.78
CA SER A 154 6.16 2.26 1.43
C SER A 154 7.29 1.93 0.45
N MET A 155 8.05 0.87 0.70
CA MET A 155 9.07 0.40 -0.25
C MET A 155 8.46 0.04 -1.61
N ILE A 156 7.31 -0.66 -1.61
CA ILE A 156 6.61 -0.99 -2.86
C ILE A 156 6.18 0.27 -3.60
N ALA A 157 5.67 1.28 -2.89
CA ALA A 157 5.27 2.56 -3.48
C ALA A 157 6.47 3.32 -4.07
N ILE A 158 7.61 3.31 -3.39
CA ILE A 158 8.86 3.91 -3.87
C ILE A 158 9.34 3.18 -5.14
N GLU A 159 9.42 1.85 -5.11
CA GLU A 159 9.88 1.04 -6.24
C GLU A 159 8.97 1.21 -7.47
N GLU A 160 7.65 1.19 -7.27
CA GLU A 160 6.67 1.43 -8.34
C GLU A 160 6.85 2.81 -8.98
N ALA A 161 6.87 3.87 -8.16
CA ALA A 161 7.01 5.25 -8.65
C ALA A 161 8.35 5.49 -9.36
N ALA A 162 9.43 4.85 -8.91
CA ALA A 162 10.74 4.93 -9.55
C ALA A 162 10.78 4.23 -10.91
N GLN A 163 10.17 3.04 -11.01
CA GLN A 163 10.23 2.21 -12.21
C GLN A 163 9.25 2.67 -13.28
N TYR A 164 7.99 2.94 -12.92
CA TYR A 164 6.92 3.18 -13.90
C TYR A 164 6.63 4.66 -14.16
N LYS A 165 6.95 5.54 -13.21
CA LYS A 165 6.83 7.01 -13.34
C LYS A 165 5.43 7.44 -13.82
N ASP A 166 4.41 6.73 -13.34
CA ASP A 166 3.02 6.91 -13.76
C ASP A 166 2.09 7.37 -12.63
N VAL A 167 2.68 7.85 -11.52
CA VAL A 167 1.98 8.46 -10.39
C VAL A 167 2.35 9.93 -10.20
N ASP A 168 1.58 10.65 -9.42
CA ASP A 168 1.69 12.11 -9.27
C ASP A 168 2.25 12.51 -7.89
N ALA A 169 2.23 11.60 -6.92
CA ALA A 169 2.86 11.79 -5.60
C ALA A 169 3.05 10.44 -4.89
N VAL A 170 3.99 10.41 -3.94
CA VAL A 170 4.22 9.27 -3.04
C VAL A 170 4.11 9.75 -1.60
N VAL A 171 3.37 9.01 -0.79
CA VAL A 171 3.34 9.13 0.67
C VAL A 171 3.83 7.82 1.26
N THR A 172 4.88 7.87 2.08
CA THR A 172 5.35 6.75 2.86
C THR A 172 4.95 6.95 4.33
N THR A 173 4.50 5.90 4.99
CA THR A 173 4.17 5.92 6.41
C THR A 173 4.87 4.78 7.13
N GLY A 174 5.43 5.04 8.32
CA GLY A 174 6.17 4.01 9.06
C GLY A 174 7.37 3.45 8.28
N PHE A 175 8.07 4.31 7.53
CA PHE A 175 9.30 3.98 6.80
C PHE A 175 10.20 5.21 6.72
N LEU A 176 11.46 5.04 7.06
CA LEU A 176 12.55 5.98 6.83
C LEU A 176 13.79 5.20 6.38
N HIS A 177 14.72 5.87 5.69
CA HIS A 177 16.02 5.32 5.27
C HIS A 177 17.02 5.15 6.43
N HIS A 178 16.56 5.33 7.65
CA HIS A 178 17.34 4.99 8.85
C HIS A 178 16.51 4.13 9.80
N ALA A 179 17.21 3.21 10.43
CA ALA A 179 16.59 2.37 11.44
C ALA A 179 16.42 3.14 12.77
N GLY A 180 15.27 2.98 13.40
CA GLY A 180 15.07 3.33 14.80
C GLY A 180 15.78 2.37 15.76
N ALA A 181 15.65 2.63 17.06
CA ALA A 181 16.36 1.87 18.10
C ALA A 181 16.08 0.36 18.08
N ALA A 182 14.93 -0.07 17.61
CA ALA A 182 14.52 -1.48 17.51
C ALA A 182 14.40 -2.01 16.08
N GLY A 183 14.89 -1.29 15.07
CA GLY A 183 14.78 -1.69 13.65
C GLY A 183 15.30 -3.09 13.38
N GLY A 184 16.42 -3.47 13.99
CA GLY A 184 17.00 -4.82 13.87
C GLY A 184 16.14 -5.95 14.45
N LEU A 185 15.09 -5.65 15.23
CA LEU A 185 14.22 -6.65 15.83
C LEU A 185 13.06 -7.08 14.92
N LEU A 186 12.77 -6.35 13.83
CA LEU A 186 11.64 -6.66 12.93
C LEU A 186 11.60 -8.13 12.50
N ASN A 187 12.76 -8.69 12.15
CA ASN A 187 12.84 -10.11 11.75
C ASN A 187 12.50 -11.07 12.89
N THR A 188 12.73 -10.69 14.14
CA THR A 188 12.43 -11.55 15.31
C THR A 188 10.96 -11.59 15.66
N LEU A 189 10.18 -10.60 15.16
CA LEU A 189 8.73 -10.54 15.35
C LEU A 189 7.98 -11.54 14.49
N MET A 190 8.66 -12.16 13.51
CA MET A 190 8.03 -13.05 12.54
C MET A 190 8.38 -14.52 12.79
N HIS A 191 7.51 -15.40 12.31
CA HIS A 191 7.71 -16.85 12.29
C HIS A 191 6.99 -17.46 11.08
N PRO A 192 7.26 -18.75 10.74
CA PRO A 192 6.55 -19.40 9.64
C PRO A 192 5.03 -19.37 9.85
N ALA A 193 4.30 -18.91 8.85
CA ALA A 193 2.84 -18.86 8.91
C ALA A 193 2.20 -20.25 9.05
N ALA A 194 2.85 -21.29 8.55
CA ALA A 194 2.41 -22.67 8.71
C ALA A 194 2.39 -23.17 10.17
N GLU A 195 3.14 -22.49 11.06
CA GLU A 195 3.21 -22.80 12.50
C GLU A 195 2.25 -21.94 13.33
N ASP A 196 1.57 -20.98 12.71
CA ASP A 196 0.68 -20.05 13.38
C ASP A 196 -0.77 -20.57 13.39
N PRO A 197 -1.45 -20.57 14.56
CA PRO A 197 -2.82 -21.08 14.67
C PRO A 197 -3.82 -20.43 13.70
N GLU A 198 -3.64 -19.15 13.36
CA GLU A 198 -4.51 -18.44 12.42
C GLU A 198 -4.40 -18.99 10.98
N PHE A 199 -3.33 -19.70 10.64
CA PHE A 199 -3.06 -20.20 9.30
C PHE A 199 -2.97 -21.72 9.19
N THR A 200 -2.96 -22.50 10.29
CA THR A 200 -2.82 -23.96 10.27
C THR A 200 -3.95 -24.67 9.55
N ASP A 201 -5.19 -24.15 9.64
CA ASP A 201 -6.35 -24.70 8.92
C ASP A 201 -6.46 -24.17 7.48
N ARG A 202 -5.56 -23.29 7.08
CA ARG A 202 -5.54 -22.71 5.74
C ARG A 202 -4.54 -23.45 4.87
N SER A 203 -4.92 -24.61 4.35
CA SER A 203 -4.15 -25.38 3.34
C SER A 203 -3.71 -24.56 2.10
N THR A 204 -4.06 -23.26 2.09
CA THR A 204 -3.83 -22.32 1.00
C THR A 204 -2.63 -21.40 1.20
N VAL A 205 -1.92 -21.45 2.34
CA VAL A 205 -0.69 -20.66 2.56
C VAL A 205 0.52 -21.49 2.15
N PRO A 206 1.21 -21.14 1.06
CA PRO A 206 2.38 -21.88 0.60
C PRO A 206 3.53 -21.84 1.61
N ALA A 207 4.47 -22.78 1.48
CA ALA A 207 5.70 -22.77 2.27
C ALA A 207 6.51 -21.48 2.01
N GLY A 208 7.25 -21.01 3.04
CA GLY A 208 8.07 -19.81 2.97
C GLY A 208 7.34 -18.51 3.30
N TYR A 209 6.04 -18.57 3.58
CA TYR A 209 5.31 -17.43 4.12
C TYR A 209 5.54 -17.29 5.62
N LEU A 210 5.63 -16.05 6.06
CA LEU A 210 5.83 -15.62 7.44
C LEU A 210 4.61 -14.83 7.93
N THR A 211 4.42 -14.77 9.23
CA THR A 211 3.44 -13.89 9.88
C THR A 211 3.99 -13.35 11.20
N THR A 212 3.35 -12.34 11.78
CA THR A 212 3.72 -11.80 13.09
C THR A 212 3.39 -12.82 14.20
N ARG A 213 4.33 -13.04 15.10
CA ARG A 213 4.14 -13.89 16.30
C ARG A 213 3.00 -13.34 17.15
N ASP A 214 2.27 -14.25 17.78
CA ASP A 214 1.20 -13.87 18.71
C ASP A 214 1.70 -12.96 19.83
N GLY A 215 0.86 -12.00 20.18
CA GLY A 215 1.14 -11.05 21.25
C GLY A 215 2.17 -9.97 20.92
N LEU A 216 2.80 -9.96 19.72
CA LEU A 216 3.84 -8.96 19.40
C LEU A 216 3.33 -7.76 18.60
N ARG A 217 2.11 -7.80 18.05
CA ARG A 217 1.56 -6.67 17.28
C ARG A 217 1.40 -5.39 18.09
N HIS A 218 1.24 -5.49 19.42
CA HIS A 218 1.21 -4.31 20.29
C HIS A 218 2.47 -3.44 20.19
N LEU A 219 3.62 -3.99 19.75
CA LEU A 219 4.86 -3.25 19.54
C LEU A 219 4.79 -2.26 18.36
N PHE A 220 3.79 -2.40 17.48
CA PHE A 220 3.55 -1.46 16.39
C PHE A 220 2.81 -0.21 16.85
N TYR A 221 2.32 -0.19 18.08
CA TYR A 221 1.53 0.90 18.63
C TYR A 221 2.28 1.69 19.69
N TRP A 222 1.98 2.98 19.80
CA TRP A 222 2.29 3.73 20.99
C TRP A 222 1.21 3.44 22.05
N PRO A 223 1.51 2.76 23.15
CA PRO A 223 0.49 2.22 24.05
C PRO A 223 -0.37 3.30 24.73
N PHE A 224 0.18 4.50 24.94
CA PHE A 224 -0.55 5.61 25.55
C PHE A 224 -1.58 6.26 24.62
N ASN A 225 -1.50 5.99 23.31
CA ASN A 225 -2.45 6.45 22.29
C ASN A 225 -3.08 5.31 21.50
N ALA A 226 -2.95 4.07 21.93
CA ALA A 226 -3.58 2.91 21.35
C ALA A 226 -4.98 2.66 21.95
N ASP A 227 -5.91 2.16 21.14
CA ASP A 227 -7.15 1.56 21.60
C ASP A 227 -6.99 0.04 21.65
N LEU A 228 -7.16 -0.57 22.82
CA LEU A 228 -6.95 -2.01 22.98
C LEU A 228 -7.85 -2.84 22.06
N ARG A 229 -9.09 -2.40 21.80
CA ARG A 229 -9.99 -3.11 20.86
C ARG A 229 -9.49 -3.03 19.44
N THR A 230 -8.83 -1.93 19.07
CA THR A 230 -8.19 -1.79 17.76
C THR A 230 -6.98 -2.73 17.67
N VAL A 231 -6.14 -2.80 18.70
CA VAL A 231 -4.99 -3.72 18.75
C VAL A 231 -5.44 -5.19 18.67
N GLU A 232 -6.50 -5.56 19.41
CA GLU A 232 -7.07 -6.91 19.36
C GLU A 232 -7.67 -7.25 17.98
N ALA A 233 -8.41 -6.32 17.38
CA ALA A 233 -8.98 -6.49 16.05
C ALA A 233 -7.90 -6.60 14.97
N ASP A 234 -6.82 -5.81 15.10
CA ASP A 234 -5.66 -5.90 14.22
C ASP A 234 -4.93 -7.24 14.37
N ALA A 235 -4.70 -7.70 15.60
CA ALA A 235 -4.09 -9.01 15.85
C ALA A 235 -4.91 -10.15 15.22
N ALA A 236 -6.23 -10.10 15.33
CA ALA A 236 -7.15 -11.07 14.72
C ALA A 236 -7.21 -10.94 13.17
N ALA A 237 -6.77 -9.80 12.63
CA ALA A 237 -6.77 -9.52 11.20
C ALA A 237 -5.42 -9.81 10.53
N LYS A 238 -4.40 -10.27 11.27
CA LYS A 238 -3.05 -10.47 10.75
C LYS A 238 -3.00 -11.30 9.47
N GLN A 239 -2.07 -10.97 8.61
CA GLN A 239 -1.83 -11.60 7.31
C GLN A 239 -0.41 -12.15 7.22
N THR A 240 0.04 -12.40 6.00
CA THR A 240 1.34 -12.98 5.71
C THR A 240 2.26 -12.02 4.98
N THR A 241 3.56 -12.33 5.00
CA THR A 241 4.63 -11.75 4.19
C THR A 241 5.61 -12.87 3.83
N THR A 242 6.66 -12.57 3.07
CA THR A 242 7.71 -13.52 2.71
C THR A 242 9.10 -13.01 3.08
N ALA A 243 10.06 -13.90 3.17
CA ALA A 243 11.47 -13.52 3.42
C ALA A 243 12.04 -12.65 2.29
N SER A 244 11.60 -12.88 1.04
CA SER A 244 12.03 -12.10 -0.12
C SER A 244 11.55 -10.65 -0.03
N GLU A 245 10.31 -10.42 0.41
CA GLU A 245 9.75 -9.09 0.65
C GLU A 245 10.53 -8.35 1.73
N VAL A 246 10.81 -9.02 2.86
CA VAL A 246 11.59 -8.45 3.97
C VAL A 246 13.01 -8.10 3.54
N THR A 247 13.66 -8.96 2.74
CA THR A 247 15.01 -8.70 2.23
C THR A 247 15.04 -7.47 1.32
N GLY A 248 14.08 -7.36 0.39
CA GLY A 248 13.97 -6.19 -0.50
C GLY A 248 13.75 -4.89 0.28
N PHE A 249 12.90 -4.93 1.30
CA PHE A 249 12.65 -3.81 2.19
C PHE A 249 13.93 -3.31 2.91
N VAL A 250 14.72 -4.24 3.48
CA VAL A 250 15.98 -3.89 4.16
C VAL A 250 17.01 -3.34 3.17
N THR A 251 17.02 -3.86 1.95
CA THR A 251 17.93 -3.36 0.89
C THR A 251 17.59 -1.91 0.54
N GLU A 252 16.31 -1.60 0.26
CA GLU A 252 15.92 -0.21 -0.06
C GLU A 252 16.21 0.74 1.10
N GLN A 253 15.94 0.32 2.34
CA GLN A 253 16.22 1.14 3.52
C GLN A 253 17.69 1.53 3.65
N ASN A 254 18.62 0.65 3.26
CA ASN A 254 20.06 0.89 3.42
C ASN A 254 20.72 1.54 2.19
N ASP A 255 20.22 1.25 0.99
CA ASP A 255 20.92 1.55 -0.25
C ASP A 255 20.26 2.68 -1.07
N ASP A 256 19.05 3.14 -0.68
CA ASP A 256 18.22 4.16 -1.39
C ASP A 256 18.12 3.85 -2.90
N THR A 257 17.99 2.58 -3.27
CA THR A 257 18.17 2.14 -4.66
C THR A 257 17.12 2.75 -5.57
N PHE A 258 15.84 2.75 -5.12
CA PHE A 258 14.71 3.25 -5.90
C PHE A 258 14.33 4.68 -5.51
N SER A 259 14.45 5.08 -4.26
CA SER A 259 14.10 6.43 -3.79
C SER A 259 14.84 7.52 -4.54
N LYS A 260 16.10 7.29 -4.95
CA LYS A 260 16.88 8.21 -5.78
C LYS A 260 16.26 8.51 -7.15
N GLU A 261 15.43 7.60 -7.66
CA GLU A 261 14.81 7.68 -8.99
C GLU A 261 13.37 8.21 -8.95
N VAL A 262 12.80 8.48 -7.77
CA VAL A 262 11.46 9.02 -7.62
C VAL A 262 11.45 10.48 -8.05
N THR A 263 10.64 10.80 -9.09
CA THR A 263 10.60 12.12 -9.74
C THR A 263 9.35 12.94 -9.41
N VAL A 264 8.53 12.48 -8.48
CA VAL A 264 7.30 13.14 -8.02
C VAL A 264 7.45 13.61 -6.57
N PRO A 265 6.60 14.52 -6.08
CA PRO A 265 6.63 14.93 -4.67
C PRO A 265 6.50 13.75 -3.71
N VAL A 266 7.28 13.77 -2.62
CA VAL A 266 7.30 12.72 -1.59
C VAL A 266 6.97 13.31 -0.22
N LEU A 267 6.13 12.60 0.53
CA LEU A 267 5.91 12.82 1.96
C LEU A 267 6.29 11.57 2.74
N ALA A 268 7.30 11.66 3.60
CA ALA A 268 7.63 10.61 4.57
C ALA A 268 7.00 10.94 5.93
N ALA A 269 6.07 10.11 6.41
CA ALA A 269 5.43 10.27 7.70
C ALA A 269 5.82 9.13 8.66
N VAL A 270 6.29 9.47 9.84
CA VAL A 270 6.74 8.50 10.85
C VAL A 270 6.15 8.85 12.22
N GLY A 271 5.82 7.85 13.03
CA GLY A 271 5.36 8.06 14.40
C GLY A 271 6.49 8.51 15.32
N GLU A 272 6.23 9.45 16.21
CA GLU A 272 7.21 9.91 17.22
C GLU A 272 7.69 8.79 18.15
N HIS A 273 6.93 7.72 18.22
CA HIS A 273 7.21 6.53 19.02
C HIS A 273 7.30 5.25 18.17
N ASP A 274 7.62 5.41 16.88
CA ASP A 274 7.89 4.27 16.00
C ASP A 274 9.23 3.65 16.40
N LEU A 275 9.18 2.50 17.06
CA LEU A 275 10.37 1.80 17.57
C LEU A 275 11.32 1.34 16.46
N PHE A 276 10.83 1.20 15.24
CA PHE A 276 11.55 0.58 14.12
C PHE A 276 12.22 1.62 13.21
N PHE A 277 11.65 2.82 13.09
CA PHE A 277 12.08 3.83 12.13
C PHE A 277 12.36 5.20 12.74
N PHE A 278 12.09 5.41 14.02
CA PHE A 278 12.31 6.71 14.65
C PHE A 278 13.14 6.58 15.92
N ASP A 279 14.17 7.41 16.02
CA ASP A 279 14.93 7.61 17.26
C ASP A 279 14.59 8.98 17.84
N PRO A 280 13.90 9.04 19.00
CA PRO A 280 13.60 10.32 19.64
C PRO A 280 14.83 11.15 20.00
N ALA A 281 15.98 10.49 20.21
CA ALA A 281 17.26 11.17 20.50
C ALA A 281 17.83 11.85 19.25
N ASP A 282 17.42 11.44 18.04
CA ASP A 282 17.90 11.96 16.77
C ASP A 282 16.76 12.40 15.83
N ARG A 283 15.77 13.09 16.39
CA ARG A 283 14.64 13.66 15.61
C ARG A 283 15.11 14.52 14.44
N HIS A 284 16.24 15.17 14.58
CA HIS A 284 16.84 16.01 13.53
C HIS A 284 17.11 15.19 12.28
N LYS A 285 17.65 14.00 12.41
CA LYS A 285 17.92 13.08 11.30
C LYS A 285 16.65 12.79 10.48
N ALA A 286 15.58 12.38 11.14
CA ALA A 286 14.32 12.08 10.45
C ALA A 286 13.81 13.25 9.61
N VAL A 287 13.92 14.49 10.14
CA VAL A 287 13.36 15.68 9.47
C VAL A 287 14.29 16.25 8.41
N THR A 288 15.60 16.16 8.60
CA THR A 288 16.58 16.85 7.73
C THR A 288 17.33 15.91 6.78
N GLU A 289 17.53 14.64 7.15
CA GLU A 289 18.26 13.70 6.31
C GLU A 289 17.35 12.87 5.41
N GLU A 290 16.16 12.48 5.87
CA GLU A 290 15.22 11.68 5.07
C GLU A 290 14.91 12.31 3.69
N PRO A 291 14.66 13.62 3.55
CA PRO A 291 14.44 14.23 2.24
C PRO A 291 15.60 14.02 1.25
N HIS A 292 16.83 13.83 1.73
CA HIS A 292 18.00 13.62 0.89
C HIS A 292 18.02 12.24 0.21
N ALA A 293 17.22 11.29 0.68
CA ALA A 293 17.04 10.00 0.01
C ALA A 293 16.29 10.14 -1.34
N TYR A 294 15.65 11.29 -1.58
CA TYR A 294 14.85 11.54 -2.78
C TYR A 294 15.39 12.69 -3.65
N PRO A 295 16.64 12.63 -4.11
CA PRO A 295 17.29 13.77 -4.79
C PRO A 295 16.68 14.13 -6.15
N ALA A 296 15.94 13.22 -6.79
CA ALA A 296 15.25 13.47 -8.06
C ALA A 296 13.82 14.01 -7.86
N SER A 297 13.29 13.96 -6.63
CA SER A 297 11.98 14.51 -6.30
C SER A 297 12.01 16.05 -6.34
N PRO A 298 10.98 16.72 -6.92
CA PRO A 298 10.89 18.17 -6.87
C PRO A 298 10.66 18.72 -5.46
N GLU A 299 10.17 17.88 -4.54
CA GLU A 299 9.93 18.23 -3.15
C GLU A 299 9.79 16.96 -2.31
N ALA A 300 10.59 16.85 -1.27
CA ALA A 300 10.52 15.78 -0.28
C ALA A 300 10.32 16.39 1.11
N ASP A 301 9.21 16.04 1.75
CA ASP A 301 8.83 16.49 3.07
C ASP A 301 8.86 15.34 4.08
N THR A 302 9.23 15.62 5.33
CA THR A 302 9.12 14.65 6.43
C THR A 302 8.18 15.15 7.52
N LYS A 303 7.29 14.29 7.98
CA LYS A 303 6.36 14.54 9.07
C LYS A 303 6.57 13.54 10.21
N VAL A 304 6.99 14.02 11.36
CA VAL A 304 6.89 13.25 12.61
C VAL A 304 5.51 13.46 13.21
N VAL A 305 4.75 12.38 13.37
CA VAL A 305 3.40 12.37 13.92
C VAL A 305 3.47 12.19 15.43
N PRO A 306 3.04 13.18 16.22
CA PRO A 306 3.08 13.10 17.67
C PRO A 306 2.21 11.95 18.20
N ASP A 307 2.60 11.37 19.33
CA ASP A 307 1.83 10.33 20.03
C ASP A 307 1.43 9.13 19.15
N ALA A 308 2.25 8.79 18.16
CA ALA A 308 1.99 7.67 17.27
C ALA A 308 3.17 6.68 17.26
N GLY A 309 2.86 5.38 17.20
CA GLY A 309 3.80 4.31 16.95
C GLY A 309 3.98 4.04 15.46
N HIS A 310 4.33 2.81 15.12
CA HIS A 310 4.52 2.37 13.73
C HIS A 310 3.22 2.43 12.92
N ASP A 311 2.12 1.95 13.50
CA ASP A 311 0.82 1.82 12.84
C ASP A 311 0.02 3.14 12.83
N LEU A 312 0.44 4.11 12.03
CA LEU A 312 -0.13 5.45 11.99
C LEU A 312 -1.64 5.48 11.70
N ALA A 313 -2.14 4.59 10.84
CA ALA A 313 -3.55 4.53 10.48
C ALA A 313 -4.43 3.85 11.55
N LEU A 314 -3.84 3.28 12.60
CA LEU A 314 -4.54 2.51 13.63
C LEU A 314 -4.42 3.11 15.05
N GLN A 315 -3.75 4.26 15.18
CA GLN A 315 -3.68 5.01 16.45
C GLN A 315 -4.98 5.78 16.70
N ARG A 316 -5.20 6.26 17.92
CA ARG A 316 -6.39 7.07 18.25
C ARG A 316 -6.46 8.40 17.50
N ASN A 317 -5.31 8.93 17.08
CA ASN A 317 -5.17 10.17 16.30
C ASN A 317 -4.95 9.90 14.80
N ALA A 318 -5.36 8.75 14.30
CA ALA A 318 -5.24 8.40 12.88
C ALA A 318 -5.95 9.38 11.95
N ASP A 319 -7.10 9.92 12.38
CA ASP A 319 -7.86 10.96 11.69
C ASP A 319 -7.02 12.23 11.43
N THR A 320 -6.24 12.66 12.41
CA THR A 320 -5.34 13.81 12.28
C THR A 320 -4.24 13.53 11.25
N THR A 321 -3.70 12.31 11.24
CA THR A 321 -2.69 11.87 10.26
C THR A 321 -3.30 11.81 8.87
N THR A 322 -4.48 11.24 8.71
CA THR A 322 -5.24 11.20 7.44
C THR A 322 -5.48 12.60 6.90
N ALA A 323 -6.03 13.50 7.72
CA ALA A 323 -6.30 14.88 7.33
C ALA A 323 -5.03 15.65 6.91
N PHE A 324 -3.90 15.38 7.56
CA PHE A 324 -2.62 15.96 7.17
C PHE A 324 -2.16 15.44 5.79
N ILE A 325 -2.22 14.13 5.56
CA ILE A 325 -1.88 13.51 4.26
C ILE A 325 -2.77 14.08 3.15
N ASP A 326 -4.09 14.12 3.35
CA ASP A 326 -5.04 14.64 2.38
C ASP A 326 -4.82 16.13 2.06
N THR A 327 -4.48 16.92 3.07
CA THR A 327 -4.14 18.33 2.90
C THR A 327 -2.85 18.49 2.11
N TRP A 328 -1.83 17.67 2.40
CA TRP A 328 -0.56 17.70 1.69
C TRP A 328 -0.77 17.30 0.22
N LEU A 329 -1.44 16.19 -0.04
CA LEU A 329 -1.77 15.70 -1.39
C LEU A 329 -2.57 16.74 -2.19
N SER A 330 -3.56 17.38 -1.56
CA SER A 330 -4.37 18.42 -2.23
C SER A 330 -3.57 19.66 -2.68
N ARG A 331 -2.40 19.90 -2.10
CA ARG A 331 -1.48 20.97 -2.53
C ARG A 331 -0.58 20.52 -3.67
N LYS A 332 -0.26 19.22 -3.75
CA LYS A 332 0.68 18.65 -4.73
C LYS A 332 -0.02 18.19 -6.00
N ILE A 333 -1.22 17.63 -5.86
CA ILE A 333 -2.01 17.08 -6.95
C ILE A 333 -3.17 18.03 -7.25
N ARG A 334 -3.22 18.48 -8.50
CA ARG A 334 -4.32 19.31 -9.02
C ARG A 334 -5.12 18.49 -10.02
N PRO A 335 -6.46 18.36 -9.86
CA PRO A 335 -7.33 17.63 -10.78
C PRO A 335 -7.42 18.26 -12.16
#